data_00a63b8949632812b8ecff5fb6b05884
#
_entry.id   00a63b8949632812b8ecff5fb6b05884
#
_cell.length_a   1.000
_cell.length_b   1.000
_cell.length_c   1.000
_cell.angle_alpha   90.00
_cell.angle_beta   90.00
_cell.angle_gamma   90.00
#
_symmetry.space_group_name_H-M   'P 1'
#
loop_
_entity.id
_entity.type
_entity.pdbx_description
1 polymer ?
#
loop_
_entity_poly.entity_id
_entity_poly.type
_entity_poly.pdbx_seq_one_letter_code
_entity_poly.pdbx_strand_id
1 'polypeptide(L)'
;GHMLLIDTALSNVEQLYIVVDNIMDDVIAVSKRIQWVKKEYPTAIVLTQSHPLPQDPSETPEFWNIWRETLCALLTEKIDAVFASETYGERLAKELNAEFIMVDCERQQVPVSATSIRSDIIRNWHYLSDSAKVDLMTTVCVFGPESTGKSTLTKQLAEYFEAPYVDEYAETVIRSQNGDITFHDMELIVRGHHENIQCAKSMLPPILFVDTDAIASKIWSNALFGKESPVIEEFIAKQDFTHYLLLDVDLPWQDDVHRYRPNDRKGFFARCKQELECRNKSYSVITGNGEERTQNAVTIVRQLLTDNRFHLFKL
;
A
#
# COMPACT_ATOMS: atom_id res chain seq x y z
N GLY A 1 -9.85 -0.73 -17.44
CA GLY A 1 -10.94 -1.49 -18.08
C GLY A 1 -12.14 -1.64 -17.15
N HIS A 2 -12.03 -2.34 -16.01
CA HIS A 2 -13.21 -2.62 -15.16
C HIS A 2 -13.91 -1.36 -14.66
N MET A 3 -13.19 -0.30 -14.26
CA MET A 3 -13.81 0.95 -13.83
C MET A 3 -14.61 1.59 -14.97
N LEU A 4 -14.04 1.72 -16.17
CA LEU A 4 -14.76 2.22 -17.34
C LEU A 4 -16.04 1.40 -17.64
N LEU A 5 -15.95 0.07 -17.53
CA LEU A 5 -17.11 -0.81 -17.72
C LEU A 5 -18.22 -0.52 -16.70
N ILE A 6 -17.86 -0.39 -15.42
CA ILE A 6 -18.78 -0.11 -14.33
C ILE A 6 -19.37 1.29 -14.46
N ASP A 7 -18.55 2.32 -14.76
CA ASP A 7 -19.00 3.70 -14.95
C ASP A 7 -19.98 3.80 -16.12
N THR A 8 -19.67 3.10 -17.22
CA THR A 8 -20.59 3.03 -18.38
C THR A 8 -21.90 2.36 -17.99
N ALA A 9 -21.85 1.25 -17.26
CA ALA A 9 -23.06 0.55 -16.82
C ALA A 9 -23.91 1.43 -15.90
N LEU A 10 -23.31 2.02 -14.86
CA LEU A 10 -24.01 2.91 -13.92
C LEU A 10 -24.70 4.11 -14.58
N SER A 11 -24.12 4.61 -15.68
CA SER A 11 -24.70 5.74 -16.44
C SER A 11 -25.92 5.33 -17.27
N ASN A 12 -26.19 4.03 -17.42
CA ASN A 12 -27.24 3.53 -18.31
C ASN A 12 -28.31 2.69 -17.61
N VAL A 13 -28.19 2.44 -16.29
CA VAL A 13 -29.16 1.61 -15.55
C VAL A 13 -29.56 2.27 -14.23
N GLU A 14 -30.74 1.94 -13.74
CA GLU A 14 -31.21 2.37 -12.41
C GLU A 14 -30.56 1.57 -11.30
N GLN A 15 -30.32 0.27 -11.53
CA GLN A 15 -29.70 -0.64 -10.58
C GLN A 15 -28.64 -1.49 -11.27
N LEU A 16 -27.45 -1.55 -10.66
CA LEU A 16 -26.33 -2.34 -11.16
C LEU A 16 -25.94 -3.45 -10.18
N TYR A 17 -25.89 -4.68 -10.70
CA TYR A 17 -25.28 -5.82 -10.05
C TYR A 17 -23.85 -6.03 -10.58
N ILE A 18 -22.87 -6.10 -9.69
CA ILE A 18 -21.49 -6.40 -10.03
C ILE A 18 -21.14 -7.77 -9.44
N VAL A 19 -20.89 -8.76 -10.28
CA VAL A 19 -20.45 -10.07 -9.84
C VAL A 19 -18.91 -10.09 -9.85
N VAL A 20 -18.33 -10.18 -8.66
CA VAL A 20 -16.87 -10.35 -8.48
C VAL A 20 -16.60 -11.85 -8.40
N ASP A 21 -16.00 -12.38 -9.45
CA ASP A 21 -15.75 -13.81 -9.56
C ASP A 21 -14.74 -14.31 -8.51
N ASN A 22 -15.07 -15.44 -7.88
CA ASN A 22 -14.18 -16.14 -6.95
C ASN A 22 -13.32 -17.14 -7.74
N ILE A 23 -12.15 -16.70 -8.16
CA ILE A 23 -11.21 -17.48 -8.98
C ILE A 23 -10.27 -18.25 -8.04
N MET A 24 -10.08 -19.55 -8.33
CA MET A 24 -9.13 -20.38 -7.58
C MET A 24 -7.70 -19.86 -7.79
N ASP A 25 -6.94 -19.78 -6.72
CA ASP A 25 -5.53 -19.30 -6.74
C ASP A 25 -5.35 -17.89 -7.32
N ASP A 26 -6.39 -17.04 -7.29
CA ASP A 26 -6.21 -15.64 -7.69
C ASP A 26 -5.20 -14.94 -6.78
N VAL A 27 -4.39 -14.12 -7.40
CA VAL A 27 -3.34 -13.34 -6.73
C VAL A 27 -3.95 -12.41 -5.68
N ILE A 28 -5.16 -11.88 -5.90
CA ILE A 28 -5.86 -10.99 -4.97
C ILE A 28 -7.11 -11.68 -4.44
N ALA A 29 -7.16 -11.87 -3.13
CA ALA A 29 -8.31 -12.47 -2.46
C ALA A 29 -9.63 -11.80 -2.89
N VAL A 30 -10.66 -12.61 -3.19
CA VAL A 30 -11.97 -12.11 -3.63
C VAL A 30 -12.57 -11.11 -2.64
N SER A 31 -12.38 -11.32 -1.33
CA SER A 31 -12.82 -10.40 -0.27
C SER A 31 -12.24 -8.99 -0.41
N LYS A 32 -10.97 -8.86 -0.77
CA LYS A 32 -10.30 -7.58 -1.04
C LYS A 32 -10.86 -6.90 -2.29
N ARG A 33 -11.03 -7.65 -3.37
CA ARG A 33 -11.61 -7.13 -4.62
C ARG A 33 -13.04 -6.62 -4.39
N ILE A 34 -13.84 -7.34 -3.62
CA ILE A 34 -15.19 -6.91 -3.21
C ILE A 34 -15.13 -5.60 -2.39
N GLN A 35 -14.21 -5.50 -1.43
CA GLN A 35 -14.05 -4.29 -0.62
C GLN A 35 -13.73 -3.07 -1.50
N TRP A 36 -12.81 -3.20 -2.45
CA TRP A 36 -12.47 -2.11 -3.38
C TRP A 36 -13.66 -1.71 -4.23
N VAL A 37 -14.36 -2.68 -4.83
CA VAL A 37 -15.55 -2.39 -5.66
C VAL A 37 -16.64 -1.72 -4.84
N LYS A 38 -16.94 -2.20 -3.63
CA LYS A 38 -17.94 -1.57 -2.74
C LYS A 38 -17.58 -0.14 -2.32
N LYS A 39 -16.30 0.14 -2.13
CA LYS A 39 -15.83 1.46 -1.74
C LYS A 39 -15.89 2.46 -2.90
N GLU A 40 -15.55 2.02 -4.13
CA GLU A 40 -15.62 2.85 -5.33
C GLU A 40 -17.07 3.04 -5.80
N TYR A 41 -17.90 2.02 -5.66
CA TYR A 41 -19.27 1.98 -6.21
C TYR A 41 -20.31 1.63 -5.13
N PRO A 42 -20.54 2.52 -4.15
CA PRO A 42 -21.39 2.24 -2.99
C PRO A 42 -22.88 2.05 -3.34
N THR A 43 -23.32 2.48 -4.51
CA THR A 43 -24.69 2.31 -5.00
C THR A 43 -24.92 0.99 -5.72
N ALA A 44 -23.85 0.30 -6.14
CA ALA A 44 -23.95 -0.99 -6.82
C ALA A 44 -24.15 -2.15 -5.83
N ILE A 45 -24.89 -3.16 -6.24
CA ILE A 45 -25.04 -4.41 -5.49
C ILE A 45 -23.89 -5.34 -5.90
N VAL A 46 -22.94 -5.53 -4.99
CA VAL A 46 -21.76 -6.36 -5.25
C VAL A 46 -21.98 -7.76 -4.69
N LEU A 47 -21.94 -8.74 -5.59
CA LEU A 47 -22.16 -10.16 -5.33
C LEU A 47 -20.90 -10.98 -5.64
N THR A 48 -20.83 -12.18 -5.07
CA THR A 48 -19.82 -13.19 -5.41
C THR A 48 -20.40 -14.59 -5.18
N GLN A 49 -19.93 -15.56 -5.92
CA GLN A 49 -20.25 -16.94 -5.66
C GLN A 49 -19.37 -17.54 -4.54
N SER A 50 -19.92 -18.54 -3.84
CA SER A 50 -19.23 -19.19 -2.71
C SER A 50 -18.11 -20.14 -3.13
N HIS A 51 -18.15 -20.65 -4.36
CA HIS A 51 -17.19 -21.61 -4.90
C HIS A 51 -16.61 -21.11 -6.22
N PRO A 52 -15.35 -21.43 -6.53
CA PRO A 52 -14.77 -21.15 -7.83
C PRO A 52 -15.59 -21.81 -8.96
N LEU A 53 -15.74 -21.08 -10.05
CA LEU A 53 -16.39 -21.55 -11.27
C LEU A 53 -15.35 -21.81 -12.37
N PRO A 54 -15.67 -22.66 -13.36
CA PRO A 54 -14.80 -22.81 -14.53
C PRO A 54 -14.66 -21.47 -15.25
N GLN A 55 -13.44 -21.18 -15.71
CA GLN A 55 -13.08 -19.89 -16.29
C GLN A 55 -13.04 -19.92 -17.82
N ASP A 56 -12.93 -21.12 -18.42
CA ASP A 56 -12.88 -21.30 -19.86
C ASP A 56 -13.89 -22.40 -20.30
N PRO A 57 -14.64 -22.18 -21.41
CA PRO A 57 -15.58 -23.16 -21.92
C PRO A 57 -14.95 -24.53 -22.27
N SER A 58 -13.63 -24.59 -22.46
CA SER A 58 -12.92 -25.87 -22.71
C SER A 58 -12.76 -26.73 -21.46
N GLU A 59 -12.92 -26.17 -20.26
CA GLU A 59 -12.78 -26.93 -18.99
C GLU A 59 -13.91 -27.93 -18.78
N THR A 60 -15.11 -27.61 -19.23
CA THR A 60 -16.27 -28.49 -19.09
C THR A 60 -17.36 -28.19 -20.13
N PRO A 61 -18.02 -29.23 -20.70
CA PRO A 61 -19.18 -29.02 -21.57
C PRO A 61 -20.35 -28.30 -20.89
N GLU A 62 -20.44 -28.41 -19.55
CA GLU A 62 -21.49 -27.78 -18.75
C GLU A 62 -21.22 -26.31 -18.38
N PHE A 63 -20.14 -25.72 -18.88
CA PHE A 63 -19.69 -24.38 -18.55
C PHE A 63 -20.83 -23.35 -18.47
N TRP A 64 -21.60 -23.21 -19.54
CA TRP A 64 -22.68 -22.22 -19.62
C TRP A 64 -23.86 -22.54 -18.69
N ASN A 65 -24.16 -23.83 -18.47
CA ASN A 65 -25.21 -24.25 -17.52
C ASN A 65 -24.81 -23.89 -16.10
N ILE A 66 -23.56 -24.17 -15.70
CA ILE A 66 -23.02 -23.85 -14.37
C ILE A 66 -23.10 -22.33 -14.14
N TRP A 67 -22.65 -21.53 -15.08
CA TRP A 67 -22.70 -20.07 -14.98
C TRP A 67 -24.13 -19.55 -14.90
N ARG A 68 -25.04 -20.02 -15.75
CA ARG A 68 -26.45 -19.63 -15.72
C ARG A 68 -27.12 -19.98 -14.37
N GLU A 69 -26.94 -21.17 -13.88
CA GLU A 69 -27.56 -21.63 -12.61
C GLU A 69 -27.01 -20.80 -11.43
N THR A 70 -25.71 -20.56 -11.41
CA THR A 70 -25.07 -19.74 -10.37
C THR A 70 -25.58 -18.31 -10.40
N LEU A 71 -25.63 -17.68 -11.57
CA LEU A 71 -26.13 -16.32 -11.69
C LEU A 71 -27.61 -16.20 -11.38
N CYS A 72 -28.46 -17.15 -11.83
CA CYS A 72 -29.87 -17.18 -11.47
C CYS A 72 -30.11 -17.37 -9.96
N ALA A 73 -29.20 -18.05 -9.26
CA ALA A 73 -29.28 -18.19 -7.80
C ALA A 73 -28.81 -16.92 -7.06
N LEU A 74 -27.86 -16.18 -7.62
CA LEU A 74 -27.32 -14.93 -7.03
C LEU A 74 -28.21 -13.71 -7.31
N LEU A 75 -28.80 -13.65 -8.50
CA LEU A 75 -29.58 -12.52 -8.97
C LEU A 75 -31.06 -12.74 -8.62
N THR A 76 -31.60 -11.93 -7.73
CA THR A 76 -32.99 -12.04 -7.26
C THR A 76 -34.01 -11.40 -8.20
N GLU A 77 -33.54 -10.60 -9.15
CA GLU A 77 -34.37 -9.84 -10.08
C GLU A 77 -34.03 -10.21 -11.53
N LYS A 78 -34.98 -9.92 -12.43
CA LYS A 78 -34.75 -10.08 -13.86
C LYS A 78 -33.68 -9.08 -14.32
N ILE A 79 -32.71 -9.56 -15.07
CA ILE A 79 -31.66 -8.75 -15.66
C ILE A 79 -32.09 -8.31 -17.06
N ASP A 80 -32.09 -7.00 -17.32
CA ASP A 80 -32.44 -6.43 -18.60
C ASP A 80 -31.23 -6.25 -19.52
N ALA A 81 -30.03 -5.99 -18.97
CA ALA A 81 -28.81 -5.80 -19.75
C ALA A 81 -27.57 -6.44 -19.09
N VAL A 82 -26.67 -6.94 -19.90
CA VAL A 82 -25.34 -7.43 -19.52
C VAL A 82 -24.28 -6.55 -20.19
N PHE A 83 -23.41 -5.95 -19.38
CA PHE A 83 -22.29 -5.15 -19.83
C PHE A 83 -21.00 -5.99 -19.75
N ALA A 84 -20.27 -6.10 -20.84
CA ALA A 84 -18.95 -6.73 -20.84
C ALA A 84 -18.00 -6.10 -21.86
N SER A 85 -16.70 -6.22 -21.62
CA SER A 85 -15.66 -5.77 -22.54
C SER A 85 -15.15 -6.88 -23.46
N GLU A 86 -15.72 -8.08 -23.37
CA GLU A 86 -15.30 -9.26 -24.12
C GLU A 86 -16.52 -9.99 -24.72
N THR A 87 -16.29 -10.73 -25.80
CA THR A 87 -17.36 -11.37 -26.59
C THR A 87 -18.14 -12.44 -25.85
N TYR A 88 -17.60 -13.02 -24.77
CA TYR A 88 -18.34 -13.98 -23.94
C TYR A 88 -19.62 -13.37 -23.34
N GLY A 89 -19.65 -12.05 -23.16
CA GLY A 89 -20.81 -11.30 -22.65
C GLY A 89 -22.07 -11.49 -23.53
N GLU A 90 -21.90 -11.65 -24.84
CA GLU A 90 -23.04 -11.94 -25.73
C GLU A 90 -23.71 -13.29 -25.39
N ARG A 91 -22.90 -14.32 -25.12
CA ARG A 91 -23.44 -15.61 -24.73
C ARG A 91 -24.08 -15.55 -23.34
N LEU A 92 -23.42 -14.88 -22.39
CA LEU A 92 -23.95 -14.69 -21.04
C LEU A 92 -25.30 -13.97 -21.04
N ALA A 93 -25.44 -12.92 -21.84
CA ALA A 93 -26.70 -12.19 -22.00
C ALA A 93 -27.83 -13.09 -22.54
N LYS A 94 -27.52 -13.98 -23.50
CA LYS A 94 -28.45 -14.99 -24.00
C LYS A 94 -28.91 -15.97 -22.89
N GLU A 95 -27.97 -16.42 -22.04
CA GLU A 95 -28.32 -17.31 -20.93
C GLU A 95 -29.24 -16.65 -19.88
N LEU A 96 -29.12 -15.32 -19.71
CA LEU A 96 -29.92 -14.52 -18.79
C LEU A 96 -31.17 -13.90 -19.46
N ASN A 97 -31.39 -14.13 -20.76
CA ASN A 97 -32.44 -13.49 -21.57
C ASN A 97 -32.43 -11.95 -21.46
N ALA A 98 -31.24 -11.35 -21.55
CA ALA A 98 -30.94 -9.94 -21.40
C ALA A 98 -30.32 -9.35 -22.68
N GLU A 99 -30.32 -8.02 -22.81
CA GLU A 99 -29.60 -7.31 -23.86
C GLU A 99 -28.09 -7.35 -23.60
N PHE A 100 -27.28 -7.45 -24.66
CA PHE A 100 -25.82 -7.37 -24.55
C PHE A 100 -25.32 -5.99 -24.95
N ILE A 101 -24.55 -5.34 -24.05
CA ILE A 101 -23.93 -4.04 -24.29
C ILE A 101 -22.41 -4.21 -24.20
N MET A 102 -21.75 -4.09 -25.37
CA MET A 102 -20.30 -4.17 -25.47
C MET A 102 -19.67 -2.84 -25.05
N VAL A 103 -18.65 -2.90 -24.18
CA VAL A 103 -17.91 -1.72 -23.71
C VAL A 103 -16.42 -1.88 -23.98
N ASP A 104 -15.84 -0.99 -24.79
CA ASP A 104 -14.39 -0.87 -25.07
C ASP A 104 -13.67 -2.19 -25.41
N CYS A 105 -14.30 -3.04 -26.24
CA CYS A 105 -13.77 -4.34 -26.64
C CYS A 105 -12.33 -4.26 -27.20
N GLU A 106 -12.06 -3.24 -28.01
CA GLU A 106 -10.75 -3.01 -28.61
C GLU A 106 -9.76 -2.29 -27.67
N ARG A 107 -10.18 -2.00 -26.44
CA ARG A 107 -9.37 -1.30 -25.43
C ARG A 107 -8.77 0.03 -25.92
N GLN A 108 -9.56 0.78 -26.69
CA GLN A 108 -9.14 2.08 -27.23
C GLN A 108 -9.12 3.17 -26.15
N GLN A 109 -10.04 3.10 -25.17
CA GLN A 109 -10.13 4.07 -24.08
C GLN A 109 -9.21 3.69 -22.91
N VAL A 110 -9.13 2.40 -22.58
CA VAL A 110 -8.26 1.90 -21.50
C VAL A 110 -7.35 0.78 -22.02
N PRO A 111 -6.16 1.12 -22.55
CA PRO A 111 -5.28 0.21 -23.27
C PRO A 111 -4.49 -0.72 -22.31
N VAL A 112 -5.15 -1.30 -21.30
CA VAL A 112 -4.53 -2.19 -20.32
C VAL A 112 -5.46 -3.34 -19.94
N SER A 113 -4.90 -4.53 -19.74
CA SER A 113 -5.62 -5.68 -19.21
C SER A 113 -5.34 -5.88 -17.71
N ALA A 114 -6.23 -6.58 -17.01
CA ALA A 114 -5.99 -6.99 -15.63
C ALA A 114 -4.70 -7.84 -15.49
N THR A 115 -4.40 -8.69 -16.46
CA THR A 115 -3.16 -9.48 -16.52
C THR A 115 -1.94 -8.57 -16.66
N SER A 116 -1.99 -7.55 -17.54
CA SER A 116 -0.90 -6.57 -17.68
C SER A 116 -0.68 -5.76 -16.40
N ILE A 117 -1.76 -5.35 -15.71
CA ILE A 117 -1.64 -4.67 -14.41
C ILE A 117 -0.96 -5.58 -13.38
N ARG A 118 -1.40 -6.85 -13.27
CA ARG A 118 -0.81 -7.80 -12.32
C ARG A 118 0.66 -8.11 -12.63
N SER A 119 1.06 -8.14 -13.89
CA SER A 119 2.46 -8.40 -14.28
C SER A 119 3.41 -7.27 -13.89
N ASP A 120 2.92 -6.01 -13.90
CA ASP A 120 3.70 -4.84 -13.46
C ASP A 120 2.78 -3.77 -12.86
N ILE A 121 2.52 -3.90 -11.55
CA ILE A 121 1.62 -3.01 -10.81
C ILE A 121 2.18 -1.59 -10.76
N ILE A 122 3.49 -1.42 -10.57
CA ILE A 122 4.12 -0.10 -10.44
C ILE A 122 3.97 0.69 -11.76
N ARG A 123 4.31 0.09 -12.88
CA ARG A 123 4.17 0.72 -14.19
C ARG A 123 2.72 1.06 -14.53
N ASN A 124 1.79 0.23 -14.08
CA ASN A 124 0.37 0.37 -14.35
C ASN A 124 -0.41 1.02 -13.19
N TRP A 125 0.28 1.63 -12.24
CA TRP A 125 -0.30 2.20 -11.01
C TRP A 125 -1.46 3.16 -11.26
N HIS A 126 -1.34 3.99 -12.29
CA HIS A 126 -2.34 4.98 -12.66
C HIS A 126 -3.68 4.38 -13.13
N TYR A 127 -3.71 3.09 -13.52
CA TYR A 127 -4.94 2.38 -13.89
C TYR A 127 -5.66 1.74 -12.69
N LEU A 128 -5.06 1.75 -11.49
CA LEU A 128 -5.71 1.23 -10.30
C LEU A 128 -6.72 2.22 -9.74
N SER A 129 -7.78 1.69 -9.09
CA SER A 129 -8.68 2.51 -8.29
C SER A 129 -7.97 3.06 -7.05
N ASP A 130 -8.47 4.15 -6.50
CA ASP A 130 -7.87 4.76 -5.31
C ASP A 130 -7.95 3.82 -4.10
N SER A 131 -9.03 3.06 -3.97
CA SER A 131 -9.16 2.02 -2.95
C SER A 131 -8.08 0.95 -3.06
N ALA A 132 -7.75 0.52 -4.28
CA ALA A 132 -6.67 -0.44 -4.51
C ALA A 132 -5.29 0.18 -4.22
N LYS A 133 -5.07 1.43 -4.63
CA LYS A 133 -3.80 2.14 -4.35
C LYS A 133 -3.53 2.29 -2.86
N VAL A 134 -4.55 2.60 -2.05
CA VAL A 134 -4.40 2.69 -0.58
C VAL A 134 -3.88 1.38 0.01
N ASP A 135 -4.44 0.25 -0.41
CA ASP A 135 -4.06 -1.06 0.13
C ASP A 135 -2.72 -1.60 -0.44
N LEU A 136 -2.38 -1.20 -1.67
CA LEU A 136 -1.19 -1.70 -2.39
C LEU A 136 0.05 -0.80 -2.24
N MET A 137 -0.12 0.39 -1.66
CA MET A 137 0.97 1.34 -1.43
C MET A 137 2.04 0.72 -0.52
N THR A 138 3.30 0.75 -0.98
CA THR A 138 4.43 0.33 -0.16
C THR A 138 4.99 1.51 0.59
N THR A 139 5.04 1.44 1.93
CA THR A 139 5.61 2.48 2.78
C THR A 139 6.86 1.95 3.48
N VAL A 140 7.99 2.62 3.29
CA VAL A 140 9.29 2.22 3.82
C VAL A 140 9.82 3.29 4.76
N CYS A 141 10.03 2.94 6.03
CA CYS A 141 10.63 3.81 7.02
C CYS A 141 12.13 3.57 7.10
N VAL A 142 12.94 4.61 6.91
CA VAL A 142 14.39 4.57 7.14
C VAL A 142 14.62 4.94 8.60
N PHE A 143 15.15 4.01 9.38
CA PHE A 143 15.13 4.04 10.83
C PHE A 143 16.52 3.77 11.43
N GLY A 144 16.78 4.27 12.63
CA GLY A 144 18.04 4.00 13.32
C GLY A 144 18.61 5.19 14.07
N PRO A 145 19.81 5.04 14.67
CA PRO A 145 20.48 6.07 15.46
C PRO A 145 20.84 7.33 14.64
N GLU A 146 21.21 8.39 15.36
CA GLU A 146 21.83 9.57 14.74
C GLU A 146 23.13 9.24 14.02
N SER A 147 23.44 10.05 13.01
CA SER A 147 24.68 9.92 12.23
C SER A 147 24.88 8.56 11.55
N THR A 148 23.79 7.86 11.21
CA THR A 148 23.80 6.61 10.42
C THR A 148 23.45 6.84 8.95
N GLY A 149 23.16 8.08 8.55
CA GLY A 149 22.87 8.43 7.16
C GLY A 149 21.40 8.23 6.75
N LYS A 150 20.46 8.23 7.71
CA LYS A 150 19.00 8.06 7.42
C LYS A 150 18.51 9.02 6.34
N SER A 151 18.62 10.31 6.57
CA SER A 151 18.11 11.36 5.65
C SER A 151 18.77 11.30 4.27
N THR A 152 20.06 10.97 4.23
CA THR A 152 20.78 10.76 2.96
C THR A 152 20.23 9.57 2.22
N LEU A 153 20.07 8.42 2.89
CA LEU A 153 19.55 7.20 2.28
C LEU A 153 18.09 7.37 1.84
N THR A 154 17.26 8.03 2.66
CA THR A 154 15.86 8.31 2.31
C THR A 154 15.76 9.06 0.98
N LYS A 155 16.56 10.12 0.79
CA LYS A 155 16.60 10.92 -0.44
C LYS A 155 17.15 10.13 -1.63
N GLN A 156 18.20 9.34 -1.43
CA GLN A 156 18.77 8.48 -2.47
C GLN A 156 17.79 7.41 -2.94
N LEU A 157 17.04 6.80 -2.02
CA LEU A 157 16.00 5.83 -2.37
C LEU A 157 14.84 6.50 -3.10
N ALA A 158 14.40 7.67 -2.64
CA ALA A 158 13.35 8.44 -3.29
C ALA A 158 13.74 8.82 -4.73
N GLU A 159 14.96 9.28 -4.94
CA GLU A 159 15.50 9.58 -6.27
C GLU A 159 15.58 8.32 -7.15
N TYR A 160 16.13 7.21 -6.60
CA TYR A 160 16.30 5.97 -7.36
C TYR A 160 14.97 5.35 -7.82
N PHE A 161 13.94 5.42 -6.98
CA PHE A 161 12.61 4.87 -7.27
C PHE A 161 11.65 5.90 -7.88
N GLU A 162 12.08 7.14 -8.12
CA GLU A 162 11.24 8.25 -8.56
C GLU A 162 10.00 8.41 -7.66
N ALA A 163 10.21 8.30 -6.35
CA ALA A 163 9.15 8.22 -5.34
C ALA A 163 9.18 9.44 -4.40
N PRO A 164 8.04 9.85 -3.83
CA PRO A 164 8.02 10.86 -2.78
C PRO A 164 8.68 10.36 -1.49
N TYR A 165 9.12 11.31 -0.68
CA TYR A 165 9.62 11.04 0.67
C TYR A 165 9.13 12.08 1.67
N VAL A 166 9.21 11.75 2.95
CA VAL A 166 8.91 12.63 4.07
C VAL A 166 10.18 12.79 4.91
N ASP A 167 10.64 14.04 5.06
CA ASP A 167 11.78 14.39 5.92
C ASP A 167 11.43 14.26 7.42
N GLU A 168 12.42 14.07 8.27
CA GLU A 168 12.27 14.07 9.72
C GLU A 168 11.75 15.42 10.24
N TYR A 169 10.56 15.45 10.83
CA TYR A 169 9.93 16.69 11.32
C TYR A 169 10.62 17.25 12.56
N ALA A 170 11.32 16.41 13.33
CA ALA A 170 12.10 16.83 14.49
C ALA A 170 13.14 17.91 14.14
N GLU A 171 13.81 17.81 12.99
CA GLU A 171 14.75 18.84 12.55
C GLU A 171 14.10 20.23 12.42
N THR A 172 12.87 20.30 11.94
CA THR A 172 12.11 21.55 11.81
C THR A 172 11.85 22.17 13.16
N VAL A 173 11.41 21.37 14.14
CA VAL A 173 11.12 21.84 15.51
C VAL A 173 12.41 22.29 16.20
N ILE A 174 13.46 21.46 16.18
CA ILE A 174 14.77 21.76 16.80
C ILE A 174 15.35 23.06 16.24
N ARG A 175 15.33 23.24 14.94
CA ARG A 175 15.84 24.48 14.30
C ARG A 175 15.01 25.71 14.68
N SER A 176 13.67 25.59 14.78
CA SER A 176 12.81 26.71 15.15
C SER A 176 13.02 27.19 16.59
N GLN A 177 13.56 26.33 17.46
CA GLN A 177 13.80 26.59 18.89
C GLN A 177 15.29 26.76 19.22
N ASN A 178 16.15 26.97 18.22
CA ASN A 178 17.60 27.13 18.40
C ASN A 178 18.30 25.96 19.14
N GLY A 179 17.74 24.76 19.01
CA GLY A 179 18.29 23.55 19.63
C GLY A 179 17.71 23.16 21.00
N ASP A 180 16.98 24.02 21.66
CA ASP A 180 16.38 23.76 22.98
C ASP A 180 15.02 23.10 22.81
N ILE A 181 14.94 21.76 23.02
CA ILE A 181 13.68 21.03 22.99
C ILE A 181 13.25 20.60 24.37
N THR A 182 11.94 20.57 24.59
CA THR A 182 11.28 20.15 25.83
C THR A 182 10.55 18.82 25.62
N PHE A 183 10.12 18.22 26.73
CA PHE A 183 9.27 17.02 26.65
C PHE A 183 7.98 17.25 25.87
N HIS A 184 7.39 18.45 25.95
CA HIS A 184 6.18 18.80 25.21
C HIS A 184 6.40 18.84 23.69
N ASP A 185 7.59 19.24 23.27
CA ASP A 185 7.94 19.28 21.85
C ASP A 185 8.00 17.90 21.21
N MET A 186 8.24 16.85 21.98
CA MET A 186 8.18 15.47 21.49
C MET A 186 6.78 15.11 20.96
N GLU A 187 5.72 15.61 21.61
CA GLU A 187 4.35 15.41 21.13
C GLU A 187 4.05 16.24 19.87
N LEU A 188 4.57 17.46 19.79
CA LEU A 188 4.46 18.30 18.60
C LEU A 188 5.16 17.65 17.41
N ILE A 189 6.37 17.11 17.62
CA ILE A 189 7.15 16.40 16.59
C ILE A 189 6.35 15.23 16.03
N VAL A 190 5.78 14.39 16.89
CA VAL A 190 5.04 13.20 16.44
C VAL A 190 3.79 13.56 15.64
N ARG A 191 3.06 14.60 16.09
CA ARG A 191 1.86 15.09 15.39
C ARG A 191 2.20 15.63 14.00
N GLY A 192 3.15 16.55 13.93
CA GLY A 192 3.54 17.17 12.65
C GLY A 192 4.14 16.16 11.68
N HIS A 193 4.95 15.21 12.19
CA HIS A 193 5.47 14.15 11.35
C HIS A 193 4.37 13.24 10.80
N HIS A 194 3.40 12.85 11.64
CA HIS A 194 2.23 12.09 11.21
C HIS A 194 1.42 12.82 10.14
N GLU A 195 1.15 14.11 10.31
CA GLU A 195 0.43 14.92 9.33
C GLU A 195 1.15 14.97 7.98
N ASN A 196 2.48 15.13 7.98
CA ASN A 196 3.29 15.10 6.76
C ASN A 196 3.21 13.72 6.06
N ILE A 197 3.25 12.62 6.83
CA ILE A 197 3.08 11.26 6.29
C ILE A 197 1.69 11.09 5.67
N GLN A 198 0.62 11.55 6.35
CA GLN A 198 -0.74 11.43 5.83
C GLN A 198 -0.92 12.28 4.56
N CYS A 199 -0.34 13.48 4.52
CA CYS A 199 -0.34 14.32 3.32
C CYS A 199 0.35 13.62 2.15
N ALA A 200 1.53 13.02 2.35
CA ALA A 200 2.22 12.25 1.33
C ALA A 200 1.44 11.01 0.88
N LYS A 201 0.83 10.27 1.81
CA LYS A 201 -0.03 9.11 1.50
C LYS A 201 -1.27 9.49 0.70
N SER A 202 -1.83 10.68 0.91
CA SER A 202 -3.02 11.14 0.18
C SER A 202 -2.81 11.34 -1.31
N MET A 203 -1.55 11.46 -1.75
CA MET A 203 -1.18 11.48 -3.17
C MET A 203 -1.19 10.08 -3.82
N LEU A 204 -1.42 9.03 -3.03
CA LEU A 204 -1.50 7.64 -3.46
C LEU A 204 -0.30 7.17 -4.32
N PRO A 205 0.94 7.40 -3.89
CA PRO A 205 2.10 6.94 -4.63
C PRO A 205 2.25 5.41 -4.54
N PRO A 206 2.90 4.74 -5.51
CA PRO A 206 3.17 3.31 -5.44
C PRO A 206 4.12 2.94 -4.30
N ILE A 207 5.03 3.85 -3.97
CA ILE A 207 5.98 3.73 -2.86
C ILE A 207 6.18 5.09 -2.19
N LEU A 208 6.34 5.09 -0.87
CA LEU A 208 6.64 6.26 -0.06
C LEU A 208 7.78 5.93 0.89
N PHE A 209 8.84 6.76 0.89
CA PHE A 209 9.92 6.70 1.85
C PHE A 209 9.70 7.71 2.97
N VAL A 210 10.02 7.33 4.21
CA VAL A 210 9.84 8.18 5.38
C VAL A 210 11.11 8.15 6.21
N ASP A 211 11.67 9.32 6.50
CA ASP A 211 12.81 9.46 7.40
C ASP A 211 12.32 9.45 8.84
N THR A 212 12.57 8.36 9.53
CA THR A 212 12.20 8.08 10.92
C THR A 212 10.68 7.94 11.16
N ASP A 213 10.29 7.71 12.42
CA ASP A 213 8.89 7.54 12.83
C ASP A 213 8.66 7.89 14.31
N ALA A 214 7.42 7.66 14.81
CA ALA A 214 7.06 7.91 16.19
C ALA A 214 7.78 7.00 17.21
N ILE A 215 8.28 5.82 16.80
CA ILE A 215 9.08 4.94 17.68
C ILE A 215 10.40 5.63 18.02
N ALA A 216 11.04 6.32 17.06
CA ALA A 216 12.23 7.12 17.33
C ALA A 216 11.95 8.20 18.37
N SER A 217 10.82 8.90 18.24
CA SER A 217 10.41 9.92 19.21
C SER A 217 10.22 9.36 20.62
N LYS A 218 9.66 8.15 20.76
CA LYS A 218 9.58 7.44 22.03
C LYS A 218 10.96 7.19 22.64
N ILE A 219 11.88 6.62 21.84
CA ILE A 219 13.23 6.31 22.29
C ILE A 219 13.96 7.59 22.71
N TRP A 220 13.81 8.68 21.95
CA TRP A 220 14.36 9.99 22.28
C TRP A 220 13.74 10.60 23.53
N SER A 221 12.41 10.54 23.70
CA SER A 221 11.71 11.03 24.89
C SER A 221 12.25 10.38 26.16
N ASN A 222 12.40 9.05 26.14
CA ASN A 222 13.01 8.31 27.22
C ASN A 222 14.48 8.68 27.45
N ALA A 223 15.23 8.85 26.38
CA ALA A 223 16.66 9.13 26.44
C ALA A 223 16.99 10.55 26.97
N LEU A 224 16.19 11.56 26.60
CA LEU A 224 16.40 12.96 26.96
C LEU A 224 15.70 13.36 28.27
N PHE A 225 14.50 12.84 28.50
CA PHE A 225 13.64 13.30 29.60
C PHE A 225 13.32 12.22 30.62
N GLY A 226 13.65 10.94 30.37
CA GLY A 226 13.25 9.81 31.21
C GLY A 226 11.74 9.64 31.32
N LYS A 227 10.98 10.07 30.32
CA LYS A 227 9.51 10.10 30.31
C LYS A 227 8.93 9.44 29.09
N GLU A 228 7.80 8.79 29.29
CA GLU A 228 6.95 8.27 28.22
C GLU A 228 5.71 9.16 28.05
N SER A 229 5.24 9.31 26.81
CA SER A 229 4.02 10.05 26.51
C SER A 229 2.98 9.10 25.93
N PRO A 230 1.75 9.05 26.48
CA PRO A 230 0.64 8.33 25.88
C PRO A 230 0.30 8.80 24.48
N VAL A 231 0.54 10.09 24.18
CA VAL A 231 0.33 10.66 22.85
C VAL A 231 1.28 10.02 21.84
N ILE A 232 2.57 9.85 22.18
CA ILE A 232 3.54 9.19 21.29
C ILE A 232 3.10 7.74 21.02
N GLU A 233 2.66 6.99 22.04
CA GLU A 233 2.17 5.62 21.85
C GLU A 233 0.91 5.57 20.96
N GLU A 234 0.00 6.54 21.08
CA GLU A 234 -1.16 6.66 20.19
C GLU A 234 -0.72 6.81 18.71
N PHE A 235 0.28 7.64 18.45
CA PHE A 235 0.79 7.83 17.10
C PHE A 235 1.58 6.62 16.59
N ILE A 236 2.33 5.93 17.44
CA ILE A 236 2.96 4.64 17.09
C ILE A 236 1.91 3.62 16.64
N ALA A 237 0.78 3.54 17.36
CA ALA A 237 -0.31 2.62 17.01
C ALA A 237 -1.02 2.98 15.68
N LYS A 238 -1.02 4.27 15.31
CA LYS A 238 -1.58 4.75 14.03
C LYS A 238 -0.65 4.58 12.84
N GLN A 239 0.65 4.37 13.07
CA GLN A 239 1.65 4.22 12.02
C GLN A 239 1.79 2.76 11.61
N ASP A 240 1.56 2.52 10.33
CA ASP A 240 1.78 1.22 9.70
C ASP A 240 2.66 1.40 8.47
N PHE A 241 3.90 0.93 8.60
CA PHE A 241 4.87 0.87 7.52
C PHE A 241 4.99 -0.57 7.04
N THR A 242 5.05 -0.74 5.72
CA THR A 242 5.25 -2.05 5.11
C THR A 242 6.57 -2.67 5.58
N HIS A 243 7.62 -1.83 5.73
CA HIS A 243 8.93 -2.30 6.14
C HIS A 243 9.78 -1.19 6.74
N TYR A 244 10.69 -1.56 7.66
CA TYR A 244 11.70 -0.67 8.22
C TYR A 244 13.09 -1.05 7.71
N LEU A 245 13.86 -0.06 7.27
CA LEU A 245 15.28 -0.17 6.99
C LEU A 245 16.04 0.32 8.22
N LEU A 246 16.46 -0.59 9.09
CA LEU A 246 17.19 -0.25 10.31
C LEU A 246 18.70 -0.09 10.00
N LEU A 247 19.20 1.14 10.04
CA LEU A 247 20.58 1.46 9.69
C LEU A 247 21.53 1.10 10.82
N ASP A 248 22.56 0.32 10.50
CA ASP A 248 23.61 -0.05 11.44
C ASP A 248 24.57 1.12 11.75
N VAL A 249 25.29 1.00 12.86
CA VAL A 249 26.25 1.99 13.39
C VAL A 249 27.66 1.71 12.85
N ASP A 250 27.78 1.54 11.56
CA ASP A 250 29.03 1.24 10.85
C ASP A 250 29.66 2.48 10.16
N LEU A 251 28.90 3.59 10.07
CA LEU A 251 29.46 4.88 9.61
C LEU A 251 30.14 5.64 10.76
N PRO A 252 31.22 6.40 10.47
CA PRO A 252 31.81 7.27 11.46
C PRO A 252 30.81 8.34 11.93
N TRP A 253 31.00 8.81 13.17
CA TRP A 253 30.21 9.94 13.67
C TRP A 253 30.54 11.21 12.88
N GLN A 254 29.54 11.95 12.53
CA GLN A 254 29.66 13.30 11.98
C GLN A 254 29.09 14.28 13.00
N ASP A 255 29.90 15.22 13.44
CA ASP A 255 29.48 16.26 14.37
C ASP A 255 28.48 17.21 13.73
N ASP A 256 27.43 17.49 14.46
CA ASP A 256 26.40 18.46 14.12
C ASP A 256 25.88 19.07 15.42
N VAL A 257 25.60 20.38 15.40
CA VAL A 257 25.14 21.14 16.59
C VAL A 257 23.81 20.63 17.18
N HIS A 258 23.08 19.84 16.41
CA HIS A 258 21.77 19.28 16.79
C HIS A 258 21.83 17.79 17.14
N ARG A 259 23.03 17.19 17.33
CA ARG A 259 23.21 15.77 17.68
C ARG A 259 23.63 15.60 19.13
N TYR A 260 22.93 14.74 19.85
CA TYR A 260 23.00 14.72 21.33
C TYR A 260 23.78 13.57 21.96
N ARG A 261 23.99 12.42 21.28
CA ARG A 261 24.57 11.24 21.93
C ARG A 261 25.60 10.49 21.07
N PRO A 262 26.79 11.06 20.84
CA PRO A 262 27.81 10.41 20.01
C PRO A 262 28.28 9.05 20.58
N ASN A 263 28.27 8.88 21.90
CA ASN A 263 28.84 7.71 22.59
C ASN A 263 27.85 6.57 22.85
N ASP A 264 26.53 6.74 22.57
CA ASP A 264 25.50 5.72 22.84
C ASP A 264 24.80 5.20 21.56
N ARG A 265 25.41 5.32 20.41
CA ARG A 265 24.80 4.89 19.13
C ARG A 265 24.45 3.39 19.11
N LYS A 266 25.36 2.53 19.67
CA LYS A 266 25.09 1.08 19.76
C LYS A 266 23.94 0.76 20.71
N GLY A 267 23.85 1.45 21.86
CA GLY A 267 22.74 1.29 22.77
C GLY A 267 21.42 1.79 22.15
N PHE A 268 21.48 2.90 21.42
CA PHE A 268 20.30 3.40 20.69
C PHE A 268 19.84 2.42 19.59
N PHE A 269 20.78 1.85 18.84
CA PHE A 269 20.50 0.81 17.84
C PHE A 269 19.81 -0.41 18.47
N ALA A 270 20.31 -0.88 19.61
CA ALA A 270 19.71 -2.00 20.32
C ALA A 270 18.25 -1.67 20.76
N ARG A 271 17.98 -0.45 21.22
CA ARG A 271 16.62 0.00 21.56
C ARG A 271 15.72 0.09 20.32
N CYS A 272 16.23 0.62 19.20
CA CYS A 272 15.50 0.62 17.92
C CYS A 272 15.09 -0.79 17.52
N LYS A 273 16.03 -1.71 17.53
CA LYS A 273 15.78 -3.12 17.18
C LYS A 273 14.76 -3.76 18.12
N GLN A 274 14.90 -3.55 19.42
CA GLN A 274 13.98 -4.07 20.43
C GLN A 274 12.55 -3.55 20.24
N GLU A 275 12.36 -2.25 19.98
CA GLU A 275 11.02 -1.68 19.75
C GLU A 275 10.37 -2.27 18.48
N LEU A 276 11.12 -2.47 17.41
CA LEU A 276 10.61 -3.12 16.19
C LEU A 276 10.20 -4.57 16.47
N GLU A 277 11.04 -5.33 17.17
CA GLU A 277 10.79 -6.74 17.50
C GLU A 277 9.59 -6.90 18.46
N CYS A 278 9.49 -6.10 19.52
CA CYS A 278 8.38 -6.14 20.47
C CYS A 278 7.02 -5.78 19.82
N ARG A 279 7.05 -5.01 18.75
CA ARG A 279 5.86 -4.60 17.98
C ARG A 279 5.61 -5.45 16.74
N ASN A 280 6.37 -6.52 16.55
CA ASN A 280 6.31 -7.40 15.38
C ASN A 280 6.39 -6.63 14.04
N LYS A 281 7.19 -5.56 13.98
CA LYS A 281 7.40 -4.80 12.75
C LYS A 281 8.37 -5.53 11.83
N SER A 282 8.05 -5.55 10.53
CA SER A 282 8.95 -6.08 9.51
C SER A 282 10.14 -5.15 9.32
N TYR A 283 11.38 -5.65 9.43
CA TYR A 283 12.56 -4.82 9.24
C TYR A 283 13.74 -5.60 8.66
N SER A 284 14.67 -4.86 8.05
CA SER A 284 15.99 -5.35 7.62
C SER A 284 17.07 -4.43 8.14
N VAL A 285 18.17 -5.01 8.59
CA VAL A 285 19.36 -4.24 8.99
C VAL A 285 20.15 -3.84 7.73
N ILE A 286 20.45 -2.55 7.58
CA ILE A 286 21.21 -2.00 6.48
C ILE A 286 22.62 -1.68 6.95
N THR A 287 23.60 -2.36 6.36
CA THR A 287 25.03 -2.18 6.59
C THR A 287 25.72 -1.61 5.34
N GLY A 288 27.00 -1.30 5.46
CA GLY A 288 27.85 -0.76 4.39
C GLY A 288 27.98 0.75 4.44
N ASN A 289 28.78 1.31 3.57
CA ASN A 289 29.03 2.74 3.48
C ASN A 289 28.73 3.28 2.06
N GLY A 290 28.39 4.56 1.97
CA GLY A 290 28.15 5.23 0.69
C GLY A 290 27.25 4.45 -0.25
N GLU A 291 27.77 4.15 -1.45
CA GLU A 291 27.02 3.48 -2.52
C GLU A 291 26.60 2.04 -2.16
N GLU A 292 27.47 1.31 -1.42
CA GLU A 292 27.15 -0.05 -0.97
C GLU A 292 25.88 -0.07 -0.10
N ARG A 293 25.75 0.84 0.86
CA ARG A 293 24.59 0.99 1.72
C ARG A 293 23.33 1.24 0.90
N THR A 294 23.41 2.14 -0.07
CA THR A 294 22.29 2.45 -0.97
C THR A 294 21.90 1.22 -1.80
N GLN A 295 22.87 0.49 -2.34
CA GLN A 295 22.60 -0.70 -3.15
C GLN A 295 21.98 -1.82 -2.31
N ASN A 296 22.44 -2.03 -1.06
CA ASN A 296 21.83 -2.98 -0.13
C ASN A 296 20.36 -2.63 0.15
N ALA A 297 20.07 -1.35 0.41
CA ALA A 297 18.70 -0.88 0.63
C ALA A 297 17.82 -1.01 -0.62
N VAL A 298 18.33 -0.65 -1.80
CA VAL A 298 17.64 -0.79 -3.09
C VAL A 298 17.26 -2.26 -3.34
N THR A 299 18.18 -3.19 -3.04
CA THR A 299 17.92 -4.63 -3.22
C THR A 299 16.75 -5.11 -2.38
N ILE A 300 16.71 -4.69 -1.10
CA ILE A 300 15.61 -5.04 -0.19
C ILE A 300 14.29 -4.42 -0.67
N VAL A 301 14.29 -3.13 -1.02
CA VAL A 301 13.07 -2.46 -1.50
C VAL A 301 12.55 -3.11 -2.78
N ARG A 302 13.40 -3.49 -3.73
CA ARG A 302 12.99 -4.23 -4.93
C ARG A 302 12.36 -5.57 -4.59
N GLN A 303 12.91 -6.28 -3.62
CA GLN A 303 12.33 -7.54 -3.14
C GLN A 303 10.96 -7.30 -2.51
N LEU A 304 10.81 -6.30 -1.65
CA LEU A 304 9.51 -5.92 -1.07
C LEU A 304 8.45 -5.61 -2.14
N LEU A 305 8.82 -4.86 -3.17
CA LEU A 305 7.93 -4.56 -4.29
C LEU A 305 7.54 -5.81 -5.10
N THR A 306 8.40 -6.84 -5.08
CA THR A 306 8.12 -8.13 -5.72
C THR A 306 7.28 -9.02 -4.80
N ASP A 307 7.62 -9.11 -3.52
CA ASP A 307 6.96 -9.99 -2.53
C ASP A 307 5.59 -9.45 -2.10
N ASN A 308 5.40 -8.13 -1.99
CA ASN A 308 4.07 -7.52 -1.81
C ASN A 308 3.11 -7.83 -2.96
N ARG A 309 3.62 -8.17 -4.15
CA ARG A 309 2.82 -8.76 -5.22
C ARG A 309 2.23 -10.12 -4.82
N PHE A 310 2.84 -10.84 -3.85
CA PHE A 310 2.43 -12.21 -3.46
C PHE A 310 1.85 -12.30 -2.03
N HIS A 311 2.18 -11.40 -1.10
CA HIS A 311 1.77 -11.50 0.31
C HIS A 311 0.47 -10.76 0.67
N LEU A 312 0.13 -9.66 0.00
CA LEU A 312 -1.18 -9.01 0.13
C LEU A 312 -2.34 -9.88 -0.41
N PHE A 313 -2.00 -11.03 -0.95
CA PHE A 313 -2.87 -11.90 -1.69
C PHE A 313 -3.22 -13.22 -0.95
N LYS A 314 -2.60 -13.47 0.22
CA LYS A 314 -2.77 -14.72 0.98
C LYS A 314 -3.46 -14.59 2.34
N LEU A 315 -4.02 -13.41 2.69
CA LEU A 315 -4.77 -13.23 3.95
C LEU A 315 -6.27 -13.17 3.71
#